data_2eea50dcfa595c60aee2a6bec5151630
#
_entry.id   2eea50dcfa595c60aee2a6bec5151630
#
_cell.length_a   1.000
_cell.length_b   1.000
_cell.length_c   1.000
_cell.angle_alpha   90.00
_cell.angle_beta   90.00
_cell.angle_gamma   90.00
#
_symmetry.space_group_name_H-M   'P 1'
#
loop_
_entity.id
_entity.type
_entity.pdbx_description
1 polymer ?
#
loop_
_entity_poly.entity_id
_entity_poly.type
_entity_poly.pdbx_seq_one_letter_code
_entity_poly.pdbx_strand_id
1 'polypeptide(L)'
;PESLKDYEYVIFGGNDPEMHVGSAFRRMVPIDVQVALRDAEKDLASWRNSPLRPLIEDLAESLDEDAREEIQNQVDDAQRELAGHAQVVATANRISERLISIAGEQHAVPVSLGLAPTRVDALLRSLRLLIDNGIRGVGDASLGTANLIFLALKSLELDRLVSDGERAHTFFVV
;
A
#
# COMPACT_ATOMS: atom_id res chain seq x y z
N PRO A 1 -26.21 27.40 -32.89
CA PRO A 1 -25.22 26.36 -32.61
C PRO A 1 -25.55 25.12 -33.41
N GLU A 2 -24.61 24.66 -34.23
CA GLU A 2 -24.79 23.51 -35.10
C GLU A 2 -24.15 22.24 -34.51
N SER A 3 -23.39 22.38 -33.42
CA SER A 3 -22.63 21.32 -32.75
C SER A 3 -22.62 21.50 -31.24
N LEU A 4 -22.48 20.41 -30.47
CA LEU A 4 -22.22 20.43 -29.04
C LEU A 4 -20.95 21.21 -28.67
N LYS A 5 -20.03 21.39 -29.60
CA LYS A 5 -18.80 22.17 -29.43
C LYS A 5 -19.04 23.68 -29.40
N ASP A 6 -20.21 24.12 -29.83
CA ASP A 6 -20.62 25.55 -29.84
C ASP A 6 -21.18 26.01 -28.50
N TYR A 7 -21.30 25.09 -27.51
CA TYR A 7 -21.77 25.40 -26.17
C TYR A 7 -20.59 25.42 -25.19
N GLU A 8 -20.47 26.52 -24.48
CA GLU A 8 -19.58 26.62 -23.34
C GLU A 8 -20.41 26.45 -22.06
N TYR A 9 -19.97 25.57 -21.18
CA TYR A 9 -20.62 25.42 -19.87
C TYR A 9 -19.94 26.30 -18.84
N VAL A 10 -20.75 26.95 -18.03
CA VAL A 10 -20.29 27.78 -16.90
C VAL A 10 -20.81 27.18 -15.61
N ILE A 11 -19.93 27.02 -14.63
CA ILE A 11 -20.30 26.63 -13.27
C ILE A 11 -20.21 27.89 -12.42
N PHE A 12 -21.30 28.25 -11.75
CA PHE A 12 -21.36 29.43 -10.90
C PHE A 12 -21.97 29.11 -9.53
N GLY A 13 -21.63 29.94 -8.53
CA GLY A 13 -22.11 29.81 -7.16
C GLY A 13 -23.36 30.66 -6.92
N GLY A 14 -24.33 30.11 -6.17
CA GLY A 14 -25.59 30.83 -5.87
C GLY A 14 -26.46 31.04 -7.10
N ASN A 15 -27.11 32.22 -7.19
CA ASN A 15 -28.04 32.58 -8.28
C ASN A 15 -27.43 33.55 -9.31
N ASP A 16 -26.13 33.84 -9.23
CA ASP A 16 -25.46 34.79 -10.07
C ASP A 16 -24.52 34.10 -11.06
N PRO A 17 -24.82 34.10 -12.38
CA PRO A 17 -23.98 33.50 -13.41
C PRO A 17 -22.59 34.15 -13.55
N GLU A 18 -22.41 35.38 -13.07
CA GLU A 18 -21.10 36.05 -13.10
C GLU A 18 -20.15 35.54 -11.99
N MET A 19 -20.70 34.88 -10.96
CA MET A 19 -19.93 34.30 -9.87
C MET A 19 -19.36 32.93 -10.23
N HIS A 20 -18.35 32.92 -11.09
CA HIS A 20 -17.72 31.70 -11.60
C HIS A 20 -17.04 30.88 -10.49
N VAL A 21 -17.32 29.58 -10.43
CA VAL A 21 -16.65 28.63 -9.53
C VAL A 21 -15.38 28.11 -10.18
N GLY A 22 -14.24 28.53 -9.67
CA GLY A 22 -12.92 28.14 -10.16
C GLY A 22 -12.61 26.65 -9.97
N SER A 23 -11.62 26.16 -10.73
CA SER A 23 -11.22 24.74 -10.68
C SER A 23 -10.68 24.33 -9.31
N ALA A 24 -10.08 25.24 -8.54
CA ALA A 24 -9.60 24.97 -7.18
C ALA A 24 -10.75 24.58 -6.25
N PHE A 25 -11.85 25.37 -6.27
CA PHE A 25 -13.04 25.08 -5.46
C PHE A 25 -13.68 23.75 -5.85
N ARG A 26 -13.76 23.45 -7.16
CA ARG A 26 -14.34 22.19 -7.65
C ARG A 26 -13.53 20.96 -7.19
N ARG A 27 -12.20 21.09 -7.02
CA ARG A 27 -11.36 20.03 -6.47
C ARG A 27 -11.61 19.76 -4.99
N MET A 28 -12.09 20.76 -4.24
CA MET A 28 -12.41 20.60 -2.82
C MET A 28 -13.72 19.83 -2.56
N VAL A 29 -14.57 19.70 -3.58
CA VAL A 29 -15.85 18.99 -3.49
C VAL A 29 -16.00 18.01 -4.68
N PRO A 30 -15.14 17.00 -4.78
CA PRO A 30 -15.21 16.02 -5.85
C PRO A 30 -16.34 15.02 -5.65
N ILE A 31 -16.71 14.37 -6.75
CA ILE A 31 -17.59 13.20 -6.74
C ILE A 31 -16.71 11.98 -7.06
N ASP A 32 -16.60 11.08 -6.12
CA ASP A 32 -15.95 9.79 -6.31
C ASP A 32 -17.01 8.74 -6.67
N VAL A 33 -16.96 8.24 -7.90
CA VAL A 33 -17.91 7.23 -8.40
C VAL A 33 -17.25 5.87 -8.36
N GLN A 34 -17.89 4.94 -7.65
CA GLN A 34 -17.44 3.56 -7.59
C GLN A 34 -18.18 2.74 -8.64
N VAL A 35 -17.45 2.16 -9.59
CA VAL A 35 -18.07 1.28 -10.59
C VAL A 35 -18.55 -0.03 -9.95
N ALA A 36 -19.75 -0.49 -10.37
CA ALA A 36 -20.39 -1.68 -9.80
C ALA A 36 -19.64 -2.98 -10.11
N LEU A 37 -19.01 -3.07 -11.31
CA LEU A 37 -18.22 -4.22 -11.73
C LEU A 37 -16.73 -3.89 -11.54
N ARG A 38 -16.17 -4.31 -10.43
CA ARG A 38 -14.74 -4.20 -10.13
C ARG A 38 -14.24 -5.50 -9.52
N ASP A 39 -12.96 -5.72 -9.69
CA ASP A 39 -12.24 -6.81 -9.03
C ASP A 39 -11.67 -6.28 -7.70
N ALA A 40 -12.55 -6.23 -6.68
CA ALA A 40 -12.17 -5.74 -5.34
C ALA A 40 -11.05 -6.59 -4.73
N GLU A 41 -11.01 -7.89 -5.00
CA GLU A 41 -9.95 -8.78 -4.54
C GLU A 41 -8.60 -8.37 -5.14
N LYS A 42 -8.56 -8.13 -6.44
CA LYS A 42 -7.37 -7.70 -7.15
C LYS A 42 -6.89 -6.32 -6.72
N ASP A 43 -7.81 -5.38 -6.52
CA ASP A 43 -7.47 -4.03 -6.05
C ASP A 43 -6.93 -4.06 -4.62
N LEU A 44 -7.52 -4.86 -3.73
CA LEU A 44 -7.04 -5.04 -2.35
C LEU A 44 -5.70 -5.80 -2.28
N ALA A 45 -5.44 -6.71 -3.20
CA ALA A 45 -4.17 -7.44 -3.30
C ALA A 45 -3.04 -6.59 -3.89
N SER A 46 -3.37 -5.57 -4.69
CA SER A 46 -2.40 -4.71 -5.37
C SER A 46 -2.02 -3.52 -4.50
N TRP A 47 -0.77 -3.42 -4.05
CA TRP A 47 -0.29 -2.26 -3.31
C TRP A 47 -0.61 -0.91 -3.98
N ARG A 48 -0.48 -0.85 -5.32
CA ARG A 48 -0.65 0.40 -6.07
C ARG A 48 -2.09 0.90 -6.08
N ASN A 49 -3.06 -0.03 -6.15
CA ASN A 49 -4.48 0.27 -6.33
C ASN A 49 -5.28 0.14 -5.02
N SER A 50 -4.67 -0.41 -3.97
CA SER A 50 -5.35 -0.66 -2.72
C SER A 50 -5.65 0.64 -1.97
N PRO A 51 -6.89 0.86 -1.53
CA PRO A 51 -7.23 1.96 -0.62
C PRO A 51 -6.61 1.80 0.78
N LEU A 52 -5.98 0.66 1.07
CA LEU A 52 -5.19 0.45 2.28
C LEU A 52 -3.86 1.22 2.24
N ARG A 53 -3.33 1.48 1.05
CA ARG A 53 -2.02 2.13 0.88
C ARG A 53 -1.90 3.48 1.59
N PRO A 54 -2.79 4.46 1.38
CA PRO A 54 -2.67 5.74 2.08
C PRO A 54 -2.76 5.59 3.60
N LEU A 55 -3.56 4.65 4.12
CA LEU A 55 -3.63 4.38 5.56
C LEU A 55 -2.33 3.80 6.12
N ILE A 56 -1.63 2.96 5.35
CA ILE A 56 -0.30 2.44 5.74
C ILE A 56 0.77 3.54 5.62
N GLU A 57 0.69 4.42 4.64
CA GLU A 57 1.59 5.57 4.50
C GLU A 57 1.43 6.51 5.70
N ASP A 58 0.20 6.82 6.14
CA ASP A 58 -0.07 7.60 7.34
C ASP A 58 0.44 6.90 8.62
N LEU A 59 0.21 5.58 8.73
CA LEU A 59 0.78 4.78 9.81
C LEU A 59 2.31 4.89 9.83
N ALA A 60 2.95 4.81 8.68
CA ALA A 60 4.39 4.95 8.57
C ALA A 60 4.89 6.33 9.00
N GLU A 61 4.15 7.39 8.70
CA GLU A 61 4.48 8.77 9.11
C GLU A 61 4.21 9.00 10.60
N SER A 62 3.23 8.32 11.19
CA SER A 62 2.88 8.43 12.61
C SER A 62 3.84 7.70 13.54
N LEU A 63 4.64 6.75 13.04
CA LEU A 63 5.66 6.08 13.82
C LEU A 63 6.80 7.05 14.14
N ASP A 64 7.08 7.26 15.42
CA ASP A 64 8.25 8.01 15.87
C ASP A 64 9.56 7.25 15.58
N GLU A 65 10.69 7.97 15.70
CA GLU A 65 11.99 7.41 15.38
C GLU A 65 12.38 6.28 16.33
N ASP A 66 12.02 6.41 17.62
CA ASP A 66 12.33 5.39 18.63
C ASP A 66 11.60 4.08 18.33
N ALA A 67 10.32 4.14 17.97
CA ALA A 67 9.54 2.96 17.56
C ALA A 67 10.08 2.34 16.26
N ARG A 68 10.52 3.16 15.30
CA ARG A 68 11.16 2.69 14.06
C ARG A 68 12.45 1.96 14.33
N GLU A 69 13.29 2.52 15.20
CA GLU A 69 14.57 1.92 15.59
C GLU A 69 14.36 0.61 16.35
N GLU A 70 13.39 0.56 17.27
CA GLU A 70 13.05 -0.67 18.00
C GLU A 70 12.61 -1.79 17.05
N ILE A 71 11.69 -1.50 16.11
CA ILE A 71 11.23 -2.47 15.11
C ILE A 71 12.41 -2.92 14.23
N GLN A 72 13.26 -1.99 13.79
CA GLN A 72 14.42 -2.32 12.96
C GLN A 72 15.37 -3.26 13.69
N ASN A 73 15.66 -2.98 14.98
CA ASN A 73 16.53 -3.81 15.80
C ASN A 73 15.97 -5.24 15.96
N GLN A 74 14.67 -5.37 16.22
CA GLN A 74 14.00 -6.68 16.32
C GLN A 74 14.10 -7.47 15.02
N VAL A 75 13.94 -6.82 13.88
CA VAL A 75 14.08 -7.45 12.56
C VAL A 75 15.51 -7.90 12.30
N ASP A 76 16.47 -7.04 12.62
CA ASP A 76 17.89 -7.34 12.41
C ASP A 76 18.35 -8.49 13.33
N ASP A 77 17.81 -8.56 14.56
CA ASP A 77 18.05 -9.67 15.48
C ASP A 77 17.49 -10.97 14.94
N ALA A 78 16.25 -10.99 14.47
CA ALA A 78 15.64 -12.17 13.86
C ALA A 78 16.38 -12.62 12.60
N GLN A 79 16.86 -11.69 11.79
CA GLN A 79 17.69 -12.00 10.60
C GLN A 79 19.02 -12.62 10.99
N ARG A 80 19.70 -12.10 12.03
CA ARG A 80 20.97 -12.64 12.54
C ARG A 80 20.77 -14.04 13.12
N GLU A 81 19.71 -14.26 13.89
CA GLU A 81 19.37 -15.56 14.45
C GLU A 81 19.15 -16.61 13.33
N LEU A 82 18.36 -16.26 12.31
CA LEU A 82 18.14 -17.14 11.16
C LEU A 82 19.45 -17.45 10.41
N ALA A 83 20.26 -16.44 10.15
CA ALA A 83 21.55 -16.63 9.44
C ALA A 83 22.53 -17.48 10.25
N GLY A 84 22.50 -17.40 11.59
CA GLY A 84 23.29 -18.20 12.51
C GLY A 84 22.74 -19.61 12.77
N HIS A 85 21.55 -19.94 12.27
CA HIS A 85 20.94 -21.23 12.52
C HIS A 85 21.76 -22.36 11.90
N ALA A 86 22.00 -23.42 12.66
CA ALA A 86 22.93 -24.50 12.28
C ALA A 86 22.69 -25.10 10.88
N GLN A 87 21.39 -25.26 10.50
CA GLN A 87 21.04 -25.81 9.18
C GLN A 87 21.29 -24.80 8.05
N VAL A 88 21.12 -23.50 8.31
CA VAL A 88 21.42 -22.42 7.34
C VAL A 88 22.92 -22.36 7.09
N VAL A 89 23.71 -22.34 8.16
CA VAL A 89 25.21 -22.38 8.09
C VAL A 89 25.69 -23.62 7.39
N ALA A 90 25.17 -24.81 7.75
CA ALA A 90 25.52 -26.06 7.09
C ALA A 90 25.23 -26.05 5.58
N THR A 91 24.11 -25.44 5.19
CA THR A 91 23.77 -25.30 3.77
C THR A 91 24.71 -24.35 3.05
N ALA A 92 25.07 -23.22 3.65
CA ALA A 92 26.04 -22.28 3.10
C ALA A 92 27.43 -22.96 2.91
N ASN A 93 27.88 -23.74 3.90
CA ASN A 93 29.12 -24.48 3.83
C ASN A 93 29.13 -25.51 2.68
N ARG A 94 28.03 -26.26 2.53
CA ARG A 94 27.92 -27.23 1.40
C ARG A 94 27.96 -26.53 0.04
N ILE A 95 27.36 -25.33 -0.08
CA ILE A 95 27.46 -24.53 -1.31
C ILE A 95 28.93 -24.11 -1.55
N SER A 96 29.60 -23.60 -0.51
CA SER A 96 31.01 -23.20 -0.58
C SER A 96 31.91 -24.33 -0.98
N GLU A 97 31.79 -25.53 -0.37
CA GLU A 97 32.53 -26.72 -0.74
C GLU A 97 32.30 -27.11 -2.20
N ARG A 98 31.07 -27.01 -2.68
CA ARG A 98 30.75 -27.31 -4.07
C ARG A 98 31.38 -26.32 -5.03
N LEU A 99 31.36 -25.02 -4.69
CA LEU A 99 32.03 -23.99 -5.49
C LEU A 99 33.54 -24.22 -5.57
N ILE A 100 34.21 -24.58 -4.45
CA ILE A 100 35.63 -24.96 -4.44
C ILE A 100 35.87 -26.13 -5.36
N SER A 101 35.02 -27.15 -5.31
CA SER A 101 35.16 -28.34 -6.13
C SER A 101 35.04 -28.09 -7.65
N ILE A 102 34.27 -27.04 -8.03
CA ILE A 102 34.02 -26.68 -9.44
C ILE A 102 35.07 -25.69 -9.96
N ALA A 103 35.36 -24.65 -9.17
CA ALA A 103 36.18 -23.52 -9.61
C ALA A 103 37.60 -23.54 -9.11
N GLY A 104 37.93 -24.43 -8.15
CA GLY A 104 39.19 -24.46 -7.44
C GLY A 104 39.28 -23.41 -6.32
N GLU A 105 40.18 -23.62 -5.38
CA GLU A 105 40.34 -22.75 -4.19
C GLU A 105 40.64 -21.29 -4.53
N GLN A 106 41.38 -21.05 -5.63
CA GLN A 106 41.78 -19.69 -6.04
C GLN A 106 40.61 -18.82 -6.56
N HIS A 107 39.50 -19.44 -6.95
CA HIS A 107 38.33 -18.76 -7.50
C HIS A 107 37.10 -18.92 -6.60
N ALA A 108 37.22 -19.59 -5.48
CA ALA A 108 36.09 -19.77 -4.55
C ALA A 108 35.86 -18.49 -3.76
N VAL A 109 34.62 -18.04 -3.77
CA VAL A 109 34.14 -16.94 -2.92
C VAL A 109 33.41 -17.51 -1.70
N PRO A 110 33.61 -16.94 -0.50
CA PRO A 110 32.84 -17.36 0.67
C PRO A 110 31.34 -17.08 0.45
N VAL A 111 30.52 -18.08 0.76
CA VAL A 111 29.07 -17.99 0.62
C VAL A 111 28.43 -17.95 2.00
N SER A 112 27.51 -17.01 2.18
CA SER A 112 26.61 -16.98 3.32
C SER A 112 25.16 -16.97 2.85
N LEU A 113 24.27 -17.52 3.65
CA LEU A 113 22.83 -17.42 3.45
C LEU A 113 22.26 -16.50 4.51
N GLY A 114 21.43 -15.57 4.07
CA GLY A 114 20.75 -14.63 4.95
C GLY A 114 19.56 -14.01 4.21
N LEU A 115 18.72 -13.32 4.95
CA LEU A 115 17.67 -12.52 4.35
C LEU A 115 18.27 -11.23 3.78
N ALA A 116 17.66 -10.72 2.72
CA ALA A 116 18.00 -9.39 2.25
C ALA A 116 17.70 -8.36 3.36
N PRO A 117 18.55 -7.33 3.54
CA PRO A 117 18.28 -6.27 4.51
C PRO A 117 16.87 -5.70 4.30
N THR A 118 16.04 -5.77 5.33
CA THR A 118 14.66 -5.33 5.29
C THR A 118 14.51 -4.10 6.16
N ARG A 119 14.18 -2.98 5.56
CA ARG A 119 13.89 -1.74 6.28
C ARG A 119 12.45 -1.74 6.77
N VAL A 120 12.19 -1.00 7.87
CA VAL A 120 10.85 -0.83 8.44
C VAL A 120 9.83 -0.39 7.39
N ASP A 121 10.17 0.55 6.51
CA ASP A 121 9.29 1.00 5.42
C ASP A 121 8.89 -0.14 4.47
N ALA A 122 9.79 -1.07 4.20
CA ALA A 122 9.48 -2.24 3.36
C ALA A 122 8.58 -3.23 4.09
N LEU A 123 8.75 -3.38 5.42
CA LEU A 123 7.84 -4.18 6.25
C LEU A 123 6.44 -3.58 6.26
N LEU A 124 6.31 -2.27 6.49
CA LEU A 124 5.02 -1.60 6.47
C LEU A 124 4.32 -1.77 5.12
N ARG A 125 5.02 -1.63 4.00
CA ARG A 125 4.46 -1.89 2.67
C ARG A 125 4.10 -3.36 2.43
N SER A 126 4.63 -4.28 3.22
CA SER A 126 4.29 -5.69 3.16
C SER A 126 3.04 -6.05 3.96
N LEU A 127 2.54 -5.13 4.78
CA LEU A 127 1.29 -5.33 5.52
C LEU A 127 0.15 -5.69 4.58
N ARG A 128 -0.65 -6.65 5.01
CA ARG A 128 -1.85 -7.12 4.29
C ARG A 128 -3.02 -7.09 5.23
N LEU A 129 -4.18 -6.77 4.69
CA LEU A 129 -5.41 -6.91 5.45
C LEU A 129 -5.76 -8.40 5.57
N LEU A 130 -5.89 -8.84 6.80
CA LEU A 130 -6.28 -10.20 7.15
C LEU A 130 -7.68 -10.19 7.76
N ILE A 131 -8.45 -11.21 7.48
CA ILE A 131 -9.79 -11.46 8.02
C ILE A 131 -9.80 -12.70 8.90
N ASP A 132 -10.92 -12.96 9.57
CA ASP A 132 -11.10 -14.11 10.45
C ASP A 132 -9.98 -14.21 11.50
N ASN A 133 -9.73 -13.11 12.21
CA ASN A 133 -8.68 -13.00 13.24
C ASN A 133 -7.27 -13.32 12.74
N GLY A 134 -6.98 -12.96 11.49
CA GLY A 134 -5.66 -13.14 10.90
C GLY A 134 -5.44 -14.47 10.19
N ILE A 135 -6.48 -15.30 10.06
CA ILE A 135 -6.36 -16.64 9.48
C ILE A 135 -6.32 -16.61 7.95
N ARG A 136 -7.09 -15.70 7.33
CA ARG A 136 -7.19 -15.61 5.87
C ARG A 136 -6.85 -14.23 5.35
N GLY A 137 -6.32 -14.17 4.13
CA GLY A 137 -6.20 -12.93 3.38
C GLY A 137 -7.53 -12.48 2.80
N VAL A 138 -7.66 -11.20 2.46
CA VAL A 138 -8.87 -10.68 1.81
C VAL A 138 -9.14 -11.33 0.46
N GLY A 139 -8.10 -11.81 -0.25
CA GLY A 139 -8.24 -12.57 -1.50
C GLY A 139 -8.99 -13.90 -1.34
N ASP A 140 -9.13 -14.41 -0.11
CA ASP A 140 -9.91 -15.62 0.20
C ASP A 140 -11.34 -15.29 0.66
N ALA A 141 -11.71 -14.01 0.67
CA ALA A 141 -13.04 -13.56 1.07
C ALA A 141 -14.07 -13.81 -0.05
N SER A 142 -15.35 -13.84 0.31
CA SER A 142 -16.39 -13.76 -0.71
C SER A 142 -16.37 -12.40 -1.39
N LEU A 143 -16.79 -12.34 -2.65
CA LEU A 143 -16.87 -11.09 -3.42
C LEU A 143 -17.64 -9.99 -2.67
N GLY A 144 -18.74 -10.37 -1.97
CA GLY A 144 -19.51 -9.44 -1.14
C GLY A 144 -18.68 -8.87 0.02
N THR A 145 -17.94 -9.74 0.73
CA THR A 145 -17.07 -9.34 1.84
C THR A 145 -15.93 -8.45 1.34
N ALA A 146 -15.27 -8.83 0.24
CA ALA A 146 -14.19 -8.03 -0.36
C ALA A 146 -14.69 -6.64 -0.78
N ASN A 147 -15.89 -6.54 -1.35
CA ASN A 147 -16.51 -5.26 -1.69
C ASN A 147 -16.81 -4.39 -0.46
N LEU A 148 -17.34 -4.98 0.62
CA LEU A 148 -17.59 -4.23 1.86
C LEU A 148 -16.30 -3.71 2.49
N ILE A 149 -15.25 -4.55 2.52
CA ILE A 149 -13.93 -4.14 3.01
C ILE A 149 -13.37 -3.00 2.17
N PHE A 150 -13.45 -3.11 0.85
CA PHE A 150 -13.00 -2.05 -0.05
C PHE A 150 -13.74 -0.74 0.22
N LEU A 151 -15.07 -0.78 0.34
CA LEU A 151 -15.88 0.40 0.63
C LEU A 151 -15.52 1.03 1.98
N ALA A 152 -15.29 0.21 3.01
CA ALA A 152 -14.87 0.68 4.32
C ALA A 152 -13.51 1.40 4.26
N LEU A 153 -12.52 0.79 3.60
CA LEU A 153 -11.19 1.40 3.42
C LEU A 153 -11.27 2.69 2.60
N LYS A 154 -12.09 2.68 1.53
CA LYS A 154 -12.28 3.88 0.70
C LYS A 154 -12.95 5.00 1.48
N SER A 155 -13.91 4.69 2.34
CA SER A 155 -14.53 5.67 3.23
C SER A 155 -13.49 6.31 4.17
N LEU A 156 -12.62 5.50 4.79
CA LEU A 156 -11.55 6.00 5.66
C LEU A 156 -10.56 6.91 4.91
N GLU A 157 -10.18 6.53 3.68
CA GLU A 157 -9.34 7.38 2.83
C GLU A 157 -10.01 8.73 2.55
N LEU A 158 -11.32 8.73 2.24
CA LEU A 158 -12.06 9.96 1.96
C LEU A 158 -12.22 10.84 3.20
N ASP A 159 -12.48 10.24 4.37
CA ASP A 159 -12.56 10.95 5.66
C ASP A 159 -11.22 11.61 5.98
N ARG A 160 -10.09 10.94 5.71
CA ARG A 160 -8.76 11.50 5.85
C ARG A 160 -8.57 12.75 4.99
N LEU A 161 -8.88 12.67 3.70
CA LEU A 161 -8.73 13.80 2.77
C LEU A 161 -9.55 15.04 3.19
N VAL A 162 -10.68 14.84 3.88
CA VAL A 162 -11.46 15.92 4.47
C VAL A 162 -10.77 16.44 5.74
N SER A 163 -10.29 15.55 6.60
CA SER A 163 -9.62 15.93 7.86
C SER A 163 -8.32 16.70 7.62
N ASP A 164 -7.58 16.36 6.58
CA ASP A 164 -6.32 17.01 6.19
C ASP A 164 -6.56 18.36 5.46
N GLY A 165 -7.82 18.71 5.22
CA GLY A 165 -8.21 19.94 4.51
C GLY A 165 -7.97 19.91 3.00
N GLU A 166 -7.61 18.76 2.44
CA GLU A 166 -7.44 18.60 0.99
C GLU A 166 -8.78 18.66 0.26
N ARG A 167 -9.87 18.32 0.96
CA ARG A 167 -11.26 18.39 0.49
C ARG A 167 -12.16 19.01 1.55
N ALA A 168 -13.13 19.81 1.12
CA ALA A 168 -14.16 20.31 2.03
C ALA A 168 -15.26 19.26 2.27
N HIS A 169 -15.66 18.57 1.22
CA HIS A 169 -16.63 17.47 1.23
C HIS A 169 -16.31 16.50 0.11
N THR A 170 -16.80 15.27 0.22
CA THR A 170 -16.75 14.27 -0.84
C THR A 170 -18.11 13.64 -1.02
N PHE A 171 -18.55 13.54 -2.28
CA PHE A 171 -19.70 12.72 -2.64
C PHE A 171 -19.19 11.36 -3.10
N PHE A 172 -19.56 10.32 -2.37
CA PHE A 172 -19.21 8.94 -2.70
C PHE A 172 -20.44 8.21 -3.21
N VAL A 173 -20.41 7.82 -4.48
CA VAL A 173 -21.52 7.14 -5.17
C VAL A 173 -21.12 5.68 -5.41
N VAL A 174 -21.98 4.77 -4.97
CA VAL A 174 -21.78 3.31 -5.06
C VAL A 174 -22.82 2.69 -5.99
#